data_01e70ad517f2bee2f55e103c9a4dfbf7
#
_entry.id   01e70ad517f2bee2f55e103c9a4dfbf7
#
_cell.length_a   1.000
_cell.length_b   1.000
_cell.length_c   1.000
_cell.angle_alpha   90.00
_cell.angle_beta   90.00
_cell.angle_gamma   90.00
#
_symmetry.space_group_name_H-M   'P 1'
#
loop_
_entity.id
_entity.type
_entity.pdbx_description
1 polymer ?
#
loop_
_entity_poly.entity_id
_entity_poly.type
_entity_poly.pdbx_seq_one_letter_code
_entity_poly.pdbx_strand_id
1 'polypeptide(L)'
;PANRKFLGFTVSKQGARIKVADKAIEKLKDTIRELTRRTRGHRLIDIVRELKTTLTGWKAYFGIAEVLSPLREIDKWVRRRLRCYAWKQWGSAGYRELRKRGVTVREAWNTSKSAHGPWRLSQTPALSLALPAKLFRQMGLPELAQARAA
;
A
#
# COMPACT_ATOMS: atom_id res chain seq x y z
N PRO A 1 23.14 -21.93 0.33
CA PRO A 1 22.89 -20.93 1.35
C PRO A 1 21.54 -20.23 1.19
N ALA A 2 20.98 -19.80 2.31
CA ALA A 2 19.65 -19.21 2.35
C ALA A 2 19.51 -17.89 1.55
N ASN A 3 20.64 -17.25 1.27
CA ASN A 3 20.63 -15.97 0.55
C ASN A 3 20.90 -16.12 -0.96
N ARG A 4 20.94 -17.32 -1.44
CA ARG A 4 21.17 -17.57 -2.86
C ARG A 4 19.96 -17.09 -3.67
N LYS A 5 20.23 -16.21 -4.65
CA LYS A 5 19.18 -15.66 -5.52
C LYS A 5 19.11 -16.44 -6.81
N PHE A 6 17.89 -16.66 -7.30
CA PHE A 6 17.65 -17.29 -8.57
C PHE A 6 16.47 -16.61 -9.26
N LEU A 7 16.75 -15.81 -10.30
CA LEU A 7 15.76 -15.04 -11.06
C LEU A 7 14.83 -14.18 -10.17
N GLY A 8 15.42 -13.57 -9.14
CA GLY A 8 14.67 -12.73 -8.22
C GLY A 8 14.09 -13.47 -7.03
N PHE A 9 14.32 -14.76 -6.91
CA PHE A 9 13.88 -15.59 -5.78
C PHE A 9 15.06 -16.03 -4.92
N THR A 10 14.76 -16.39 -3.69
CA THR A 10 15.69 -17.01 -2.77
C THR A 10 14.95 -18.09 -1.99
N VAL A 11 15.66 -18.79 -1.11
CA VAL A 11 15.08 -19.85 -0.30
C VAL A 11 15.06 -19.41 1.17
N SER A 12 13.97 -19.68 1.88
CA SER A 12 13.88 -19.34 3.30
C SER A 12 14.86 -20.17 4.13
N LYS A 13 15.35 -19.58 5.23
CA LYS A 13 16.30 -20.27 6.12
C LYS A 13 15.77 -21.54 6.74
N GLN A 14 14.47 -21.65 6.91
CA GLN A 14 13.86 -22.66 7.77
C GLN A 14 13.17 -23.81 7.05
N GLY A 15 13.10 -23.86 5.77
CA GLY A 15 12.34 -24.93 5.17
C GLY A 15 12.36 -25.01 3.67
N ALA A 16 13.34 -24.43 3.06
CA ALA A 16 13.49 -24.49 1.61
C ALA A 16 12.24 -23.99 0.86
N ARG A 17 11.46 -23.07 1.46
CA ARG A 17 10.31 -22.45 0.79
C ARG A 17 10.79 -21.30 -0.11
N ILE A 18 10.13 -21.17 -1.25
CA ILE A 18 10.45 -20.11 -2.22
C ILE A 18 10.06 -18.75 -1.64
N LYS A 19 11.00 -17.83 -1.65
CA LYS A 19 10.83 -16.48 -1.14
C LYS A 19 11.30 -15.48 -2.20
N VAL A 20 10.63 -14.32 -2.29
CA VAL A 20 11.10 -13.24 -3.16
C VAL A 20 12.39 -12.66 -2.58
N ALA A 21 13.40 -12.46 -3.42
CA ALA A 21 14.68 -11.89 -2.99
C ALA A 21 14.50 -10.44 -2.52
N ASP A 22 15.26 -10.04 -1.50
CA ASP A 22 15.18 -8.69 -0.94
C ASP A 22 15.40 -7.60 -1.99
N LYS A 23 16.30 -7.84 -2.93
CA LYS A 23 16.57 -6.90 -4.01
C LYS A 23 15.35 -6.66 -4.90
N ALA A 24 14.60 -7.73 -5.20
CA ALA A 24 13.36 -7.62 -5.99
C ALA A 24 12.29 -6.84 -5.21
N ILE A 25 12.19 -7.07 -3.90
CA ILE A 25 11.27 -6.33 -3.02
C ILE A 25 11.63 -4.83 -3.02
N GLU A 26 12.91 -4.48 -2.87
CA GLU A 26 13.34 -3.08 -2.84
C GLU A 26 13.08 -2.39 -4.18
N LYS A 27 13.30 -3.08 -5.28
CA LYS A 27 12.99 -2.54 -6.61
C LYS A 27 11.50 -2.25 -6.76
N LEU A 28 10.65 -3.14 -6.29
CA LEU A 28 9.20 -2.93 -6.30
C LEU A 28 8.82 -1.73 -5.45
N LYS A 29 9.39 -1.63 -4.24
CA LYS A 29 9.13 -0.49 -3.35
C LYS A 29 9.51 0.83 -3.99
N ASP A 30 10.64 0.89 -4.69
CA ASP A 30 11.06 2.12 -5.37
C ASP A 30 10.04 2.53 -6.44
N THR A 31 9.52 1.58 -7.21
CA THR A 31 8.48 1.85 -8.20
C THR A 31 7.21 2.35 -7.52
N ILE A 32 6.79 1.71 -6.42
CA ILE A 32 5.60 2.13 -5.67
C ILE A 32 5.78 3.53 -5.10
N ARG A 33 6.98 3.86 -4.57
CA ARG A 33 7.28 5.21 -4.07
C ARG A 33 7.07 6.26 -5.15
N GLU A 34 7.57 6.00 -6.35
CA GLU A 34 7.39 6.92 -7.48
C GLU A 34 5.92 7.11 -7.85
N LEU A 35 5.17 6.00 -7.96
CA LEU A 35 3.77 6.06 -8.34
C LEU A 35 2.88 6.73 -7.29
N THR A 36 3.27 6.63 -6.01
CA THR A 36 2.49 7.19 -4.90
C THR A 36 3.10 8.45 -4.30
N ARG A 37 4.01 9.09 -5.03
CA ARG A 37 4.60 10.35 -4.55
C ARG A 37 3.49 11.39 -4.34
N ARG A 38 3.37 11.88 -3.10
CA ARG A 38 2.22 12.72 -2.70
C ARG A 38 2.14 14.07 -3.42
N THR A 39 3.15 14.43 -4.18
CA THR A 39 3.20 15.68 -4.95
C THR A 39 2.80 15.52 -6.41
N ARG A 40 2.38 14.34 -6.85
CA ARG A 40 2.06 14.08 -8.26
C ARG A 40 0.83 14.84 -8.78
N GLY A 41 -0.14 15.13 -7.91
CA GLY A 41 -1.33 15.88 -8.31
C GLY A 41 -2.39 15.11 -9.11
N HIS A 42 -2.21 13.80 -9.28
CA HIS A 42 -3.20 12.95 -9.96
C HIS A 42 -4.33 12.58 -9.00
N ARG A 43 -5.50 12.23 -9.54
CA ARG A 43 -6.60 11.72 -8.72
C ARG A 43 -6.20 10.38 -8.10
N LEU A 44 -6.71 10.11 -6.90
CA LEU A 44 -6.41 8.86 -6.20
C LEU A 44 -6.75 7.63 -7.06
N ILE A 45 -7.90 7.66 -7.75
CA ILE A 45 -8.30 6.53 -8.62
C ILE A 45 -7.28 6.27 -9.73
N ASP A 46 -6.68 7.32 -10.27
CA ASP A 46 -5.67 7.18 -11.32
C ASP A 46 -4.38 6.58 -10.78
N ILE A 47 -3.99 6.97 -9.56
CA ILE A 47 -2.85 6.36 -8.86
C ILE A 47 -3.09 4.87 -8.64
N VAL A 48 -4.30 4.51 -8.18
CA VAL A 48 -4.64 3.10 -7.96
C VAL A 48 -4.61 2.31 -9.27
N ARG A 49 -5.07 2.90 -10.38
CA ARG A 49 -5.01 2.25 -11.69
C ARG A 49 -3.58 1.96 -12.14
N GLU A 50 -2.68 2.92 -11.95
CA GLU A 50 -1.26 2.72 -12.25
C GLU A 50 -0.65 1.62 -11.39
N LEU A 51 -0.97 1.63 -10.10
CA LEU A 51 -0.53 0.57 -9.18
C LEU A 51 -1.09 -0.79 -9.59
N LYS A 52 -2.35 -0.84 -10.01
CA LYS A 52 -2.97 -2.09 -10.47
C LYS A 52 -2.17 -2.72 -11.58
N THR A 53 -1.79 -1.95 -12.58
CA THR A 53 -0.98 -2.44 -13.71
C THR A 53 0.36 -3.00 -13.22
N THR A 54 1.07 -2.23 -12.42
CA THR A 54 2.38 -2.61 -11.89
C THR A 54 2.29 -3.86 -11.01
N LEU A 55 1.36 -3.87 -10.06
CA LEU A 55 1.25 -4.97 -9.10
C LEU A 55 0.72 -6.25 -9.74
N THR A 56 -0.18 -6.13 -10.71
CA THR A 56 -0.67 -7.29 -11.44
C THR A 56 0.45 -7.97 -12.22
N GLY A 57 1.27 -7.19 -12.92
CA GLY A 57 2.43 -7.71 -13.64
C GLY A 57 3.45 -8.34 -12.71
N TRP A 58 3.75 -7.67 -11.59
CA TRP A 58 4.68 -8.18 -10.59
C TRP A 58 4.18 -9.50 -9.99
N LYS A 59 2.90 -9.55 -9.63
CA LYS A 59 2.29 -10.76 -9.05
C LYS A 59 2.27 -11.93 -10.05
N ALA A 60 2.10 -11.64 -11.34
CA ALA A 60 2.14 -12.68 -12.37
C ALA A 60 3.51 -13.38 -12.39
N TYR A 61 4.59 -12.64 -12.15
CA TYR A 61 5.93 -13.19 -12.12
C TYR A 61 6.27 -13.82 -10.77
N PHE A 62 6.00 -13.11 -9.67
CA PHE A 62 6.43 -13.51 -8.32
C PHE A 62 5.38 -14.27 -7.52
N GLY A 63 4.20 -14.54 -8.08
CA GLY A 63 3.08 -15.14 -7.37
C GLY A 63 3.28 -16.59 -6.95
N ILE A 64 4.35 -17.25 -7.38
CA ILE A 64 4.72 -18.59 -6.93
C ILE A 64 5.42 -18.59 -5.57
N ALA A 65 5.77 -17.42 -5.04
CA ALA A 65 6.43 -17.30 -3.73
C ALA A 65 5.57 -17.94 -2.65
N GLU A 66 6.21 -18.74 -1.80
CA GLU A 66 5.52 -19.46 -0.72
C GLU A 66 5.56 -18.68 0.60
N VAL A 67 6.58 -17.84 0.79
CA VAL A 67 6.71 -17.01 1.99
C VAL A 67 5.96 -15.71 1.74
N LEU A 68 4.80 -15.53 2.37
CA LEU A 68 3.89 -14.41 2.10
C LEU A 68 4.03 -13.24 3.06
N SER A 69 4.70 -13.40 4.20
CA SER A 69 4.78 -12.33 5.19
C SER A 69 5.40 -11.03 4.66
N PRO A 70 6.47 -11.05 3.85
CA PRO A 70 6.99 -9.81 3.27
C PRO A 70 5.98 -9.14 2.33
N LEU A 71 5.18 -9.94 1.62
CA LEU A 71 4.16 -9.42 0.69
C LEU A 71 3.00 -8.78 1.45
N ARG A 72 2.61 -9.34 2.60
CA ARG A 72 1.60 -8.72 3.47
C ARG A 72 2.05 -7.36 3.97
N GLU A 73 3.32 -7.24 4.33
CA GLU A 73 3.88 -5.97 4.79
C GLU A 73 3.88 -4.93 3.67
N ILE A 74 4.17 -5.34 2.44
CA ILE A 74 4.08 -4.43 1.29
C ILE A 74 2.64 -3.98 1.08
N ASP A 75 1.66 -4.89 1.15
CA ASP A 75 0.25 -4.56 0.99
C ASP A 75 -0.19 -3.50 2.00
N LYS A 76 0.19 -3.67 3.27
CA LYS A 76 -0.11 -2.68 4.32
C LYS A 76 0.56 -1.34 4.04
N TRP A 77 1.80 -1.38 3.62
CA TRP A 77 2.57 -0.18 3.31
C TRP A 77 1.99 0.58 2.12
N VAL A 78 1.56 -0.12 1.08
CA VAL A 78 0.91 0.49 -0.09
C VAL A 78 -0.35 1.23 0.35
N ARG A 79 -1.18 0.60 1.17
CA ARG A 79 -2.40 1.26 1.68
C ARG A 79 -2.06 2.52 2.48
N ARG A 80 -1.02 2.46 3.32
CA ARG A 80 -0.57 3.64 4.05
C ARG A 80 -0.09 4.74 3.11
N ARG A 81 0.66 4.38 2.06
CA ARG A 81 1.11 5.33 1.05
C ARG A 81 -0.08 6.02 0.37
N LEU A 82 -1.11 5.26 0.05
CA LEU A 82 -2.33 5.80 -0.57
C LEU A 82 -3.10 6.72 0.38
N ARG A 83 -3.18 6.37 1.65
CA ARG A 83 -3.80 7.25 2.66
C ARG A 83 -3.02 8.55 2.82
N CYS A 84 -1.70 8.47 2.82
CA CYS A 84 -0.83 9.65 2.85
C CYS A 84 -1.07 10.54 1.63
N TYR A 85 -1.16 9.94 0.45
CA TYR A 85 -1.43 10.65 -0.80
C TYR A 85 -2.78 11.36 -0.73
N ALA A 86 -3.82 10.66 -0.32
CA ALA A 86 -5.16 11.22 -0.21
C ALA A 86 -5.22 12.38 0.78
N TRP A 87 -4.61 12.22 1.96
CA TRP A 87 -4.60 13.26 2.97
C TRP A 87 -3.92 14.53 2.48
N LYS A 88 -2.76 14.39 1.84
CA LYS A 88 -2.06 15.52 1.23
C LYS A 88 -2.92 16.21 0.17
N GLN A 89 -3.59 15.42 -0.66
CA GLN A 89 -4.42 15.94 -1.74
C GLN A 89 -5.67 16.67 -1.23
N TRP A 90 -6.29 16.16 -0.16
CA TRP A 90 -7.46 16.81 0.43
C TRP A 90 -7.14 18.19 0.99
N GLY A 91 -5.95 18.38 1.55
CA GLY A 91 -5.54 19.68 2.09
C GLY A 91 -6.56 20.22 3.08
N SER A 92 -7.04 21.44 2.85
CA SER A 92 -8.02 22.09 3.73
C SER A 92 -9.37 21.40 3.78
N ALA A 93 -9.67 20.51 2.85
CA ALA A 93 -10.91 19.72 2.83
C ALA A 93 -10.83 18.46 3.69
N GLY A 94 -9.71 18.21 4.36
CA GLY A 94 -9.48 16.98 5.12
C GLY A 94 -10.55 16.67 6.13
N TYR A 95 -10.96 17.66 6.95
CA TYR A 95 -12.04 17.47 7.93
C TYR A 95 -13.33 17.00 7.26
N ARG A 96 -13.76 17.71 6.22
CA ARG A 96 -14.99 17.40 5.50
C ARG A 96 -14.94 16.02 4.87
N GLU A 97 -13.80 15.65 4.29
CA GLU A 97 -13.62 14.34 3.69
C GLU A 97 -13.69 13.21 4.72
N LEU A 98 -13.10 13.40 5.91
CA LEU A 98 -13.19 12.44 6.99
C LEU A 98 -14.64 12.27 7.47
N ARG A 99 -15.35 13.39 7.68
CA ARG A 99 -16.75 13.37 8.11
C ARG A 99 -17.64 12.66 7.09
N LYS A 100 -17.44 12.96 5.82
CA LYS A 100 -18.19 12.35 4.73
C LYS A 100 -18.02 10.82 4.71
N ARG A 101 -16.87 10.32 5.16
CA ARG A 101 -16.57 8.90 5.18
C ARG A 101 -16.85 8.20 6.51
N GLY A 102 -17.53 8.87 7.40
CA GLY A 102 -18.02 8.25 8.65
C GLY A 102 -17.13 8.43 9.87
N VAL A 103 -16.08 9.23 9.78
CA VAL A 103 -15.23 9.55 10.94
C VAL A 103 -15.98 10.49 11.87
N THR A 104 -15.89 10.26 13.19
CA THR A 104 -16.58 11.11 14.18
C THR A 104 -16.07 12.54 14.14
N VAL A 105 -16.91 13.49 14.61
CA VAL A 105 -16.51 14.90 14.69
C VAL A 105 -15.21 15.07 15.46
N ARG A 106 -15.11 14.41 16.62
CA ARG A 106 -13.93 14.51 17.49
C ARG A 106 -12.65 14.03 16.77
N GLU A 107 -12.70 12.86 16.18
CA GLU A 107 -11.53 12.29 15.50
C GLU A 107 -11.17 13.08 14.25
N ALA A 108 -12.17 13.49 13.46
CA ALA A 108 -11.94 14.30 12.27
C ALA A 108 -11.32 15.65 12.63
N TRP A 109 -11.80 16.28 13.69
CA TRP A 109 -11.25 17.54 14.17
C TRP A 109 -9.81 17.37 14.64
N ASN A 110 -9.55 16.38 15.50
CA ASN A 110 -8.22 16.14 16.04
C ASN A 110 -7.21 15.84 14.91
N THR A 111 -7.61 15.08 13.92
CA THR A 111 -6.74 14.74 12.79
C THR A 111 -6.44 15.96 11.94
N SER A 112 -7.47 16.76 11.60
CA SER A 112 -7.31 17.91 10.73
C SER A 112 -6.56 19.06 11.39
N LYS A 113 -6.60 19.17 12.73
CA LYS A 113 -5.90 20.20 13.49
C LYS A 113 -4.50 19.78 13.94
N SER A 114 -4.13 18.53 13.69
CA SER A 114 -2.81 18.03 14.08
C SER A 114 -1.69 18.76 13.34
N ALA A 115 -0.59 19.02 14.05
CA ALA A 115 0.63 19.58 13.46
C ALA A 115 1.47 18.52 12.73
N HIS A 116 1.09 17.23 12.83
CA HIS A 116 1.84 16.16 12.18
C HIS A 116 1.58 16.12 10.67
N GLY A 117 2.59 15.67 9.93
CA GLY A 117 2.49 15.58 8.48
C GLY A 117 1.68 14.39 7.97
N PRO A 118 1.41 14.36 6.65
CA PRO A 118 0.57 13.32 6.05
C PRO A 118 1.04 11.90 6.30
N TRP A 119 2.34 11.65 6.35
CA TRP A 119 2.85 10.30 6.56
C TRP A 119 2.49 9.77 7.95
N ARG A 120 2.66 10.59 8.97
CA ARG A 120 2.29 10.19 10.33
C ARG A 120 0.78 10.00 10.46
N LEU A 121 0.00 10.91 9.90
CA LEU A 121 -1.46 10.85 9.96
C LEU A 121 -2.04 9.69 9.17
N SER A 122 -1.33 9.20 8.15
CA SER A 122 -1.79 8.07 7.34
C SER A 122 -1.96 6.76 8.12
N GLN A 123 -1.34 6.64 9.29
CA GLN A 123 -1.49 5.45 10.14
C GLN A 123 -2.52 5.62 11.26
N THR A 124 -3.22 6.75 11.32
CA THR A 124 -4.22 6.98 12.36
C THR A 124 -5.49 6.16 12.09
N PRO A 125 -6.25 5.83 13.17
CA PRO A 125 -7.54 5.17 13.00
C PRO A 125 -8.51 5.94 12.10
N ALA A 126 -8.48 7.28 12.14
CA ALA A 126 -9.33 8.12 11.30
C ALA A 126 -9.10 7.85 9.82
N LEU A 127 -7.84 7.83 9.38
CA LEU A 127 -7.51 7.56 7.97
C LEU A 127 -7.81 6.10 7.58
N SER A 128 -7.58 5.16 8.48
CA SER A 128 -7.90 3.75 8.23
C SER A 128 -9.41 3.52 8.10
N LEU A 129 -10.21 4.23 8.90
CA LEU A 129 -11.67 4.17 8.80
C LEU A 129 -12.18 4.82 7.51
N ALA A 130 -11.65 6.00 7.19
CA ALA A 130 -12.06 6.75 6.00
C ALA A 130 -11.69 6.06 4.70
N LEU A 131 -10.52 5.43 4.66
CA LEU A 131 -9.97 4.76 3.48
C LEU A 131 -9.55 3.32 3.86
N PRO A 132 -10.53 2.43 4.08
CA PRO A 132 -10.22 1.05 4.49
C PRO A 132 -9.68 0.21 3.32
N ALA A 133 -9.07 -0.92 3.65
CA ALA A 133 -8.56 -1.87 2.65
C ALA A 133 -9.65 -2.29 1.64
N LYS A 134 -10.88 -2.46 2.12
CA LYS A 134 -12.02 -2.83 1.26
C LYS A 134 -12.22 -1.81 0.13
N LEU A 135 -12.11 -0.52 0.45
CA LEU A 135 -12.27 0.54 -0.56
C LEU A 135 -11.22 0.42 -1.67
N PHE A 136 -9.98 0.20 -1.30
CA PHE A 136 -8.90 0.04 -2.28
C PHE A 136 -9.11 -1.20 -3.15
N ARG A 137 -9.59 -2.30 -2.57
CA ARG A 137 -9.95 -3.49 -3.35
C ARG A 137 -11.07 -3.18 -4.35
N GLN A 138 -12.08 -2.43 -3.94
CA GLN A 138 -13.17 -2.00 -4.83
C GLN A 138 -12.68 -1.09 -5.94
N MET A 139 -11.64 -0.31 -5.70
CA MET A 139 -11.01 0.53 -6.72
C MET A 139 -10.13 -0.28 -7.69
N GLY A 140 -9.89 -1.54 -7.38
CA GLY A 140 -9.12 -2.42 -8.24
C GLY A 140 -7.69 -2.70 -7.76
N LEU A 141 -7.31 -2.27 -6.56
CA LEU A 141 -5.96 -2.51 -6.03
C LEU A 141 -5.80 -4.00 -5.71
N PRO A 142 -4.84 -4.71 -6.35
CA PRO A 142 -4.58 -6.10 -6.01
C PRO A 142 -3.79 -6.22 -4.71
N GLU A 143 -3.96 -7.35 -4.03
CA GLU A 143 -3.17 -7.68 -2.84
C GLU A 143 -2.12 -8.72 -3.25
N LEU A 144 -0.84 -8.42 -2.95
CA LEU A 144 0.26 -9.30 -3.33
C LEU A 144 0.26 -10.59 -2.55
N ALA A 145 -0.16 -10.54 -1.29
CA ALA A 145 -0.18 -11.71 -0.41
C ALA A 145 -1.43 -12.57 -0.56
N GLN A 146 -2.37 -12.17 -1.42
CA GLN A 146 -3.58 -12.95 -1.65
C GLN A 146 -3.27 -14.13 -2.56
N ALA A 147 -3.73 -15.34 -2.18
CA ALA A 147 -3.60 -16.51 -3.01
C ALA A 147 -4.30 -16.29 -4.35
N ARG A 148 -3.69 -16.81 -5.43
CA ARG A 148 -4.36 -16.79 -6.73
C ARG A 148 -5.61 -17.63 -6.68
N ALA A 149 -6.68 -17.14 -7.27
CA ALA A 149 -7.86 -17.96 -7.51
C ALA A 149 -7.45 -19.12 -8.42
N ALA A 150 -7.80 -20.30 -8.00
CA ALA A 150 -7.49 -21.52 -8.76
C ALA A 150 -8.20 -21.51 -10.12
#